data_0489d67859aae1f3131dae70f1bbbeed
#
_entry.id   0489d67859aae1f3131dae70f1bbbeed
#
_cell.length_a   1.000
_cell.length_b   1.000
_cell.length_c   1.000
_cell.angle_alpha   90.00
_cell.angle_beta   90.00
_cell.angle_gamma   90.00
#
_symmetry.space_group_name_H-M   'P 1'
#
loop_
_entity.id
_entity.type
_entity.pdbx_description
1 polymer ?
#
loop_
_entity_poly.entity_id
_entity_poly.type
_entity_poly.pdbx_seq_one_letter_code
_entity_poly.pdbx_strand_id
1 'polypeptide(L)'
;MALALALGSALLPLGLSAQAEPLDLRQSIELALRQNPEIRVSQAQLQQAEAGLRQAQGKRYPSLNASVTGTHTNDALNAFGLKLSQRNATFDDFGAGEFNPANPSVAPRNLNHPGGVSNLNTRLELQIPIYNGGQIRGFIEQARAQVRAAQHGDVAARQQLAYNVVQAYEGVHAARAYVGVARQAEEAGQAYVNTTQNLFKHGVVVRSELLAAQVRLEDTRVQLEQARNAEAAAMDQLHLLLGIPLDQPLELGPSATLTAPEGSLAELQRQAVANNPQILALRQQLDGARAGVQVARAAYYPHFNAMARQDWNSGDLSLGAPSYTVAGVLSWQLFDAGSSRAGVARAEAARTELLARLQQAEDGVRLRVADAWRKAQEAERRVATRELAVRQAEEAQRLVNKRFENGVTTMVEVLSNQAQLDKARADLVQARYDRSVQWAALRLAVGGLSPEQL
;
A
#
# COMPACT_ATOMS: atom_id res chain seq x y z
N MET A 1 17.78 -63.30 26.28
CA MET A 1 18.17 -62.85 27.63
C MET A 1 19.03 -61.62 27.48
N ALA A 2 18.55 -60.47 27.92
CA ALA A 2 19.15 -59.40 28.64
C ALA A 2 18.30 -58.11 28.36
N LEU A 3 17.50 -57.78 29.37
CA LEU A 3 16.80 -56.51 29.51
C LEU A 3 17.82 -55.38 29.78
N ALA A 4 17.73 -54.26 29.07
CA ALA A 4 18.39 -53.02 29.45
C ALA A 4 17.29 -51.96 29.67
N LEU A 5 17.02 -51.63 30.94
CA LEU A 5 16.23 -50.49 31.37
C LEU A 5 16.98 -49.21 31.04
N ALA A 6 16.40 -48.34 30.21
CA ALA A 6 16.82 -46.94 30.03
C ALA A 6 15.91 -46.05 30.85
N LEU A 7 16.44 -45.49 31.96
CA LEU A 7 15.80 -44.37 32.69
C LEU A 7 15.76 -43.12 31.82
N GLY A 8 14.57 -42.76 31.41
CA GLY A 8 14.31 -41.47 30.78
C GLY A 8 14.24 -40.35 31.84
N SER A 9 15.26 -39.51 31.89
CA SER A 9 15.26 -38.26 32.65
C SER A 9 14.33 -37.27 31.96
N ALA A 10 13.15 -37.04 32.54
CA ALA A 10 12.25 -35.94 32.14
C ALA A 10 12.89 -34.60 32.56
N LEU A 11 13.54 -33.93 31.63
CA LEU A 11 13.90 -32.53 31.75
C LEU A 11 12.59 -31.71 31.51
N LEU A 12 11.98 -31.29 32.61
CA LEU A 12 11.00 -30.20 32.59
C LEU A 12 11.69 -28.93 32.02
N PRO A 13 11.18 -28.29 30.97
CA PRO A 13 11.65 -26.99 30.60
C PRO A 13 11.21 -26.01 31.71
N LEU A 14 12.18 -25.52 32.49
CA LEU A 14 12.04 -24.31 33.26
C LEU A 14 11.63 -23.20 32.27
N GLY A 15 10.34 -22.85 32.24
CA GLY A 15 9.84 -21.68 31.58
C GLY A 15 10.49 -20.44 32.22
N LEU A 16 11.61 -20.02 31.68
CA LEU A 16 12.05 -18.64 31.82
C LEU A 16 10.92 -17.79 31.21
N SER A 17 10.09 -17.21 32.07
CA SER A 17 9.31 -16.04 31.69
C SER A 17 10.33 -14.98 31.26
N ALA A 18 10.63 -14.92 29.96
CA ALA A 18 11.32 -13.79 29.37
C ALA A 18 10.42 -12.59 29.68
N GLN A 19 10.81 -11.77 30.66
CA GLN A 19 10.27 -10.42 30.79
C GLN A 19 10.50 -9.79 29.43
N ALA A 20 9.40 -9.54 28.70
CA ALA A 20 9.47 -8.85 27.43
C ALA A 20 10.14 -7.49 27.70
N GLU A 21 11.32 -7.26 27.10
CA GLU A 21 11.95 -5.94 27.17
C GLU A 21 10.95 -4.91 26.67
N PRO A 22 10.81 -3.76 27.36
CA PRO A 22 9.89 -2.72 26.93
C PRO A 22 10.22 -2.29 25.51
N LEU A 23 9.23 -2.34 24.62
CA LEU A 23 9.38 -2.03 23.21
C LEU A 23 9.56 -0.52 23.03
N ASP A 24 10.73 -0.09 22.54
CA ASP A 24 10.96 1.32 22.22
C ASP A 24 10.31 1.71 20.86
N LEU A 25 10.31 3.01 20.55
CA LEU A 25 9.69 3.51 19.31
C LEU A 25 10.33 2.90 18.07
N ARG A 26 11.66 2.78 18.03
CA ARG A 26 12.39 2.23 16.89
C ARG A 26 12.04 0.76 16.68
N GLN A 27 12.07 -0.02 17.74
CA GLN A 27 11.69 -1.44 17.72
C GLN A 27 10.23 -1.63 17.30
N SER A 28 9.33 -0.72 17.76
CA SER A 28 7.91 -0.72 17.36
C SER A 28 7.75 -0.52 15.85
N ILE A 29 8.48 0.44 15.27
CA ILE A 29 8.46 0.66 13.82
C ILE A 29 9.04 -0.53 13.07
N GLU A 30 10.17 -1.08 13.51
CA GLU A 30 10.77 -2.26 12.88
C GLU A 30 9.83 -3.49 12.93
N LEU A 31 9.10 -3.66 14.03
CA LEU A 31 8.10 -4.73 14.17
C LEU A 31 6.94 -4.52 13.20
N ALA A 32 6.38 -3.31 13.16
CA ALA A 32 5.32 -2.94 12.23
C ALA A 32 5.72 -3.17 10.77
N LEU A 33 6.91 -2.73 10.37
CA LEU A 33 7.43 -2.94 9.02
C LEU A 33 7.60 -4.41 8.63
N ARG A 34 7.73 -5.31 9.62
CA ARG A 34 7.83 -6.76 9.40
C ARG A 34 6.47 -7.45 9.34
N GLN A 35 5.52 -7.02 10.18
CA GLN A 35 4.28 -7.79 10.42
C GLN A 35 3.02 -7.16 9.83
N ASN A 36 3.00 -5.81 9.66
CA ASN A 36 1.80 -5.11 9.22
C ASN A 36 1.34 -5.56 7.81
N PRO A 37 0.04 -5.87 7.63
CA PRO A 37 -0.52 -6.25 6.33
C PRO A 37 -0.33 -5.21 5.22
N GLU A 38 -0.26 -3.93 5.54
CA GLU A 38 -0.07 -2.83 4.57
C GLU A 38 1.25 -2.96 3.81
N ILE A 39 2.32 -3.39 4.49
CA ILE A 39 3.61 -3.66 3.86
C ILE A 39 3.54 -4.89 2.95
N ARG A 40 2.78 -5.92 3.34
CA ARG A 40 2.54 -7.07 2.46
C ARG A 40 1.78 -6.67 1.18
N VAL A 41 0.84 -5.72 1.28
CA VAL A 41 0.13 -5.17 0.11
C VAL A 41 1.12 -4.44 -0.81
N SER A 42 1.97 -3.55 -0.29
CA SER A 42 2.94 -2.81 -1.11
C SER A 42 3.97 -3.74 -1.78
N GLN A 43 4.44 -4.77 -1.06
CA GLN A 43 5.33 -5.80 -1.61
C GLN A 43 4.65 -6.63 -2.72
N ALA A 44 3.37 -6.99 -2.53
CA ALA A 44 2.61 -7.69 -3.57
C ALA A 44 2.43 -6.82 -4.83
N GLN A 45 2.21 -5.51 -4.68
CA GLN A 45 2.16 -4.57 -5.81
C GLN A 45 3.51 -4.49 -6.55
N LEU A 46 4.62 -4.49 -5.82
CA LEU A 46 5.95 -4.56 -6.43
C LEU A 46 6.14 -5.88 -7.20
N GLN A 47 5.78 -7.02 -6.61
CA GLN A 47 5.84 -8.33 -7.28
C GLN A 47 4.95 -8.38 -8.54
N GLN A 48 3.77 -7.74 -8.52
CA GLN A 48 2.92 -7.60 -9.71
C GLN A 48 3.62 -6.82 -10.82
N ALA A 49 4.27 -5.69 -10.48
CA ALA A 49 5.02 -4.90 -11.45
C ALA A 49 6.21 -5.70 -12.03
N GLU A 50 6.94 -6.45 -11.21
CA GLU A 50 8.04 -7.32 -11.65
C GLU A 50 7.54 -8.46 -12.54
N ALA A 51 6.39 -9.06 -12.22
CA ALA A 51 5.77 -10.07 -13.09
C ALA A 51 5.34 -9.46 -14.42
N GLY A 52 4.80 -8.23 -14.42
CA GLY A 52 4.49 -7.46 -15.63
C GLY A 52 5.73 -7.19 -16.49
N LEU A 53 6.87 -6.90 -15.88
CA LEU A 53 8.15 -6.76 -16.58
C LEU A 53 8.59 -8.09 -17.21
N ARG A 54 8.53 -9.20 -16.49
CA ARG A 54 8.82 -10.53 -17.05
C ARG A 54 7.89 -10.87 -18.21
N GLN A 55 6.60 -10.56 -18.09
CA GLN A 55 5.62 -10.73 -19.18
C GLN A 55 5.98 -9.88 -20.41
N ALA A 56 6.35 -8.61 -20.23
CA ALA A 56 6.79 -7.76 -21.33
C ALA A 56 8.09 -8.26 -21.99
N GLN A 57 9.03 -8.74 -21.19
CA GLN A 57 10.28 -9.37 -21.68
C GLN A 57 10.00 -10.66 -22.47
N GLY A 58 9.02 -11.45 -22.03
CA GLY A 58 8.60 -12.67 -22.72
C GLY A 58 8.18 -12.43 -24.17
N LYS A 59 7.63 -11.25 -24.50
CA LYS A 59 7.25 -10.89 -25.87
C LYS A 59 8.43 -10.78 -26.85
N ARG A 60 9.66 -10.79 -26.39
CA ARG A 60 10.87 -10.82 -27.25
C ARG A 60 11.20 -12.24 -27.76
N TYR A 61 10.69 -13.24 -27.09
CA TYR A 61 11.00 -14.64 -27.39
C TYR A 61 9.95 -15.26 -28.31
N PRO A 62 10.29 -16.36 -28.97
CA PRO A 62 9.34 -17.13 -29.75
C PRO A 62 8.15 -17.60 -28.88
N SER A 63 6.96 -17.59 -29.51
CA SER A 63 5.76 -18.21 -28.92
C SER A 63 5.42 -19.48 -29.67
N LEU A 64 5.13 -20.56 -28.96
CA LEU A 64 4.67 -21.83 -29.52
C LEU A 64 3.20 -22.01 -29.15
N ASN A 65 2.35 -22.12 -30.18
CA ASN A 65 0.92 -22.32 -30.04
C ASN A 65 0.53 -23.70 -30.57
N ALA A 66 -0.30 -24.42 -29.86
CA ALA A 66 -0.92 -25.66 -30.30
C ALA A 66 -2.43 -25.42 -30.48
N SER A 67 -2.99 -25.89 -31.58
CA SER A 67 -4.43 -25.81 -31.82
C SER A 67 -4.94 -27.06 -32.51
N VAL A 68 -6.17 -27.44 -32.22
CA VAL A 68 -6.90 -28.50 -32.93
C VAL A 68 -8.18 -27.89 -33.48
N THR A 69 -8.39 -28.03 -34.80
CA THR A 69 -9.57 -27.47 -35.47
C THR A 69 -10.32 -28.60 -36.16
N GLY A 70 -11.57 -28.82 -35.79
CA GLY A 70 -12.49 -29.71 -36.47
C GLY A 70 -13.25 -28.97 -37.59
N THR A 71 -13.24 -29.47 -38.81
CA THR A 71 -13.98 -28.91 -39.93
C THR A 71 -14.80 -30.01 -40.59
N HIS A 72 -16.07 -29.73 -40.87
CA HIS A 72 -16.93 -30.57 -41.70
C HIS A 72 -17.54 -29.70 -42.81
N THR A 73 -17.36 -30.06 -44.05
CA THR A 73 -17.84 -29.25 -45.19
C THR A 73 -18.16 -30.11 -46.41
N ASN A 74 -19.14 -29.69 -47.17
CA ASN A 74 -19.47 -30.20 -48.51
C ASN A 74 -19.25 -29.14 -49.61
N ASP A 75 -18.67 -28.01 -49.28
CA ASP A 75 -18.20 -27.04 -50.27
C ASP A 75 -17.12 -27.68 -51.15
N ALA A 76 -17.30 -27.61 -52.47
CA ALA A 76 -16.49 -28.36 -53.39
C ALA A 76 -14.99 -28.09 -53.27
N LEU A 77 -14.60 -26.80 -53.18
CA LEU A 77 -13.20 -26.40 -53.09
C LEU A 77 -12.60 -26.82 -51.73
N ASN A 78 -13.33 -26.59 -50.65
CA ASN A 78 -12.86 -26.91 -49.30
C ASN A 78 -12.81 -28.42 -49.08
N ALA A 79 -13.85 -29.18 -49.51
CA ALA A 79 -13.87 -30.64 -49.37
C ALA A 79 -12.71 -31.30 -50.11
N PHE A 80 -12.45 -30.87 -51.34
CA PHE A 80 -11.31 -31.33 -52.12
C PHE A 80 -9.97 -30.94 -51.45
N GLY A 81 -9.84 -29.70 -51.04
CA GLY A 81 -8.66 -29.22 -50.31
C GLY A 81 -8.38 -30.01 -49.02
N LEU A 82 -9.41 -30.38 -48.25
CA LEU A 82 -9.28 -31.23 -47.07
C LEU A 82 -8.82 -32.65 -47.40
N LYS A 83 -9.37 -33.28 -48.49
CA LYS A 83 -8.90 -34.59 -48.98
C LYS A 83 -7.43 -34.55 -49.37
N LEU A 84 -7.00 -33.50 -50.09
CA LEU A 84 -5.57 -33.30 -50.42
C LEU A 84 -4.70 -33.11 -49.15
N SER A 85 -5.17 -32.33 -48.20
CA SER A 85 -4.46 -32.10 -46.93
C SER A 85 -4.35 -33.38 -46.10
N GLN A 86 -5.33 -34.26 -46.16
CA GLN A 86 -5.33 -35.60 -45.54
C GLN A 86 -4.53 -36.64 -46.37
N ARG A 87 -4.04 -36.31 -47.59
CA ARG A 87 -3.37 -37.19 -48.52
C ARG A 87 -4.19 -38.42 -48.95
N ASN A 88 -5.53 -38.27 -48.98
CA ASN A 88 -6.46 -39.35 -49.35
C ASN A 88 -7.32 -39.03 -50.58
N ALA A 89 -6.99 -37.98 -51.33
CA ALA A 89 -7.63 -37.66 -52.57
C ALA A 89 -7.30 -38.72 -53.64
N THR A 90 -8.33 -39.19 -54.35
CA THR A 90 -8.25 -40.22 -55.40
C THR A 90 -8.53 -39.59 -56.77
N PHE A 91 -8.23 -40.29 -57.88
CA PHE A 91 -8.60 -39.83 -59.19
C PHE A 91 -10.11 -39.68 -59.41
N ASP A 92 -10.90 -40.44 -58.67
CA ASP A 92 -12.36 -40.36 -58.68
C ASP A 92 -12.88 -39.04 -58.09
N ASP A 93 -12.18 -38.51 -57.11
CA ASP A 93 -12.48 -37.18 -56.53
C ASP A 93 -12.29 -36.05 -57.55
N PHE A 94 -11.47 -36.24 -58.59
CA PHE A 94 -11.31 -35.34 -59.74
C PHE A 94 -12.32 -35.59 -60.85
N GLY A 95 -13.21 -36.57 -60.69
CA GLY A 95 -14.17 -36.95 -61.70
C GLY A 95 -13.58 -37.77 -62.85
N ALA A 96 -12.41 -38.40 -62.64
CA ALA A 96 -11.78 -39.19 -63.68
C ALA A 96 -12.66 -40.41 -64.17
N GLY A 97 -13.43 -41.02 -63.21
CA GLY A 97 -14.41 -42.06 -63.55
C GLY A 97 -15.64 -41.59 -64.35
N GLU A 98 -15.89 -40.27 -64.36
CA GLU A 98 -16.99 -39.64 -65.08
C GLU A 98 -16.56 -39.03 -66.42
N PHE A 99 -15.29 -39.13 -66.79
CA PHE A 99 -14.74 -38.56 -67.99
C PHE A 99 -15.22 -39.34 -69.22
N ASN A 100 -15.91 -38.63 -70.13
CA ASN A 100 -16.38 -39.16 -71.38
C ASN A 100 -15.62 -38.51 -72.55
N PRO A 101 -14.75 -39.26 -73.27
CA PRO A 101 -13.98 -38.70 -74.42
C PRO A 101 -14.85 -38.15 -75.53
N ALA A 102 -16.07 -38.66 -75.69
CA ALA A 102 -17.01 -38.21 -76.77
C ALA A 102 -17.73 -36.88 -76.36
N ASN A 103 -17.72 -36.50 -75.03
CA ASN A 103 -18.29 -35.23 -74.55
C ASN A 103 -17.47 -34.71 -73.39
N PRO A 104 -16.32 -34.07 -73.65
CA PRO A 104 -15.41 -33.60 -72.68
C PRO A 104 -15.94 -32.38 -71.85
N SER A 105 -17.09 -31.81 -72.23
CA SER A 105 -17.71 -30.66 -71.57
C SER A 105 -18.67 -31.09 -70.47
N VAL A 106 -18.83 -32.38 -70.18
CA VAL A 106 -19.63 -32.82 -69.01
C VAL A 106 -18.91 -32.47 -67.72
N ALA A 107 -19.60 -31.70 -66.87
CA ALA A 107 -19.06 -31.32 -65.57
C ALA A 107 -19.01 -32.56 -64.66
N PRO A 108 -17.84 -32.90 -64.09
CA PRO A 108 -17.72 -34.02 -63.15
C PRO A 108 -18.51 -33.77 -61.87
N ARG A 109 -19.40 -34.70 -61.47
CA ARG A 109 -20.29 -34.55 -60.35
C ARG A 109 -19.55 -34.70 -59.03
N ASN A 110 -18.64 -35.64 -58.91
CA ASN A 110 -17.86 -35.89 -57.70
C ASN A 110 -16.97 -34.69 -57.34
N LEU A 111 -16.44 -33.94 -58.26
CA LEU A 111 -15.66 -32.74 -58.03
C LEU A 111 -16.55 -31.57 -57.69
N ASN A 112 -17.70 -31.35 -58.36
CA ASN A 112 -18.56 -30.18 -58.22
C ASN A 112 -19.58 -30.33 -57.06
N HIS A 113 -19.96 -31.57 -56.71
CA HIS A 113 -20.89 -31.89 -55.65
C HIS A 113 -20.33 -32.99 -54.74
N PRO A 114 -19.22 -32.75 -54.02
CA PRO A 114 -18.63 -33.75 -53.14
C PRO A 114 -19.56 -34.04 -51.95
N GLY A 115 -19.46 -35.26 -51.44
CA GLY A 115 -20.03 -35.57 -50.12
C GLY A 115 -19.36 -34.76 -49.01
N GLY A 116 -19.97 -34.74 -47.79
CA GLY A 116 -19.36 -34.08 -46.63
C GLY A 116 -18.02 -34.72 -46.24
N VAL A 117 -17.01 -33.88 -46.07
CA VAL A 117 -15.66 -34.27 -45.62
C VAL A 117 -15.37 -33.71 -44.28
N SER A 118 -14.97 -34.58 -43.33
CA SER A 118 -14.51 -34.19 -42.00
C SER A 118 -13.00 -34.12 -41.98
N ASN A 119 -12.45 -33.13 -41.27
CA ASN A 119 -11.03 -33.00 -41.07
C ASN A 119 -10.77 -32.50 -39.62
N LEU A 120 -9.84 -33.11 -38.92
CA LEU A 120 -9.23 -32.66 -37.69
C LEU A 120 -7.81 -32.20 -38.01
N ASN A 121 -7.59 -30.88 -37.95
CA ASN A 121 -6.26 -30.30 -38.14
C ASN A 121 -5.63 -30.04 -36.78
N THR A 122 -4.57 -30.79 -36.44
CA THR A 122 -3.70 -30.49 -35.30
C THR A 122 -2.54 -29.65 -35.80
N ARG A 123 -2.34 -28.48 -35.19
CA ARG A 123 -1.31 -27.52 -35.59
C ARG A 123 -0.41 -27.17 -34.44
N LEU A 124 0.90 -27.14 -34.65
CA LEU A 124 1.90 -26.47 -33.83
C LEU A 124 2.46 -25.30 -34.63
N GLU A 125 2.40 -24.10 -34.05
CA GLU A 125 2.86 -22.86 -34.70
C GLU A 125 3.84 -22.12 -33.81
N LEU A 126 5.06 -21.95 -34.29
CA LEU A 126 6.13 -21.16 -33.72
C LEU A 126 6.13 -19.78 -34.38
N GLN A 127 5.94 -18.72 -33.59
CA GLN A 127 6.03 -17.33 -34.07
C GLN A 127 7.22 -16.64 -33.41
N ILE A 128 8.04 -15.96 -34.19
CA ILE A 128 9.28 -15.28 -33.78
C ILE A 128 9.19 -13.83 -34.21
N PRO A 129 9.07 -12.85 -33.26
CA PRO A 129 9.12 -11.44 -33.62
C PRO A 129 10.57 -11.05 -33.95
N ILE A 130 10.86 -10.72 -35.19
CA ILE A 130 12.20 -10.33 -35.65
C ILE A 130 12.39 -8.81 -35.51
N TYR A 131 11.40 -8.05 -36.00
CA TYR A 131 11.41 -6.59 -35.98
C TYR A 131 9.98 -6.05 -35.80
N ASN A 132 9.81 -5.08 -34.92
CA ASN A 132 8.50 -4.51 -34.56
C ASN A 132 8.55 -2.98 -34.37
N GLY A 133 9.43 -2.28 -35.09
CA GLY A 133 9.57 -0.83 -35.00
C GLY A 133 9.98 -0.32 -33.61
N GLY A 134 10.50 -1.20 -32.74
CA GLY A 134 10.85 -0.86 -31.36
C GLY A 134 9.71 -0.97 -30.34
N GLN A 135 8.53 -1.45 -30.75
CA GLN A 135 7.34 -1.59 -29.91
C GLN A 135 7.59 -2.44 -28.66
N ILE A 136 8.18 -3.64 -28.83
CA ILE A 136 8.49 -4.55 -27.71
C ILE A 136 9.49 -3.90 -26.75
N ARG A 137 10.52 -3.23 -27.29
CA ARG A 137 11.48 -2.49 -26.46
C ARG A 137 10.78 -1.40 -25.63
N GLY A 138 9.89 -0.64 -26.25
CA GLY A 138 9.10 0.39 -25.56
C GLY A 138 8.23 -0.18 -24.45
N PHE A 139 7.55 -1.32 -24.66
CA PHE A 139 6.78 -2.00 -23.61
C PHE A 139 7.66 -2.46 -22.44
N ILE A 140 8.87 -2.98 -22.73
CA ILE A 140 9.81 -3.38 -21.67
C ILE A 140 10.27 -2.16 -20.87
N GLU A 141 10.57 -1.03 -21.50
CA GLU A 141 10.95 0.20 -20.80
C GLU A 141 9.80 0.79 -19.97
N GLN A 142 8.55 0.72 -20.47
CA GLN A 142 7.36 1.07 -19.68
C GLN A 142 7.25 0.19 -18.44
N ALA A 143 7.38 -1.13 -18.61
CA ALA A 143 7.28 -2.08 -17.51
C ALA A 143 8.43 -1.89 -16.48
N ARG A 144 9.65 -1.59 -16.94
CA ARG A 144 10.78 -1.24 -16.05
C ARG A 144 10.50 0.03 -15.24
N ALA A 145 9.98 1.05 -15.91
CA ALA A 145 9.59 2.29 -15.23
C ALA A 145 8.50 2.03 -14.19
N GLN A 146 7.53 1.15 -14.47
CA GLN A 146 6.50 0.74 -13.52
C GLN A 146 7.08 0.01 -12.31
N VAL A 147 8.07 -0.88 -12.49
CA VAL A 147 8.77 -1.53 -11.37
C VAL A 147 9.45 -0.49 -10.48
N ARG A 148 10.20 0.46 -11.06
CA ARG A 148 10.85 1.52 -10.29
C ARG A 148 9.83 2.42 -9.57
N ALA A 149 8.71 2.72 -10.21
CA ALA A 149 7.62 3.47 -9.56
C ALA A 149 7.03 2.70 -8.37
N ALA A 150 6.83 1.38 -8.50
CA ALA A 150 6.35 0.52 -7.42
C ALA A 150 7.36 0.41 -6.27
N GLN A 151 8.67 0.36 -6.55
CA GLN A 151 9.72 0.41 -5.54
C GLN A 151 9.64 1.69 -4.69
N HIS A 152 9.48 2.84 -5.34
CA HIS A 152 9.28 4.10 -4.60
C HIS A 152 7.94 4.13 -3.87
N GLY A 153 6.91 3.48 -4.40
CA GLY A 153 5.62 3.28 -3.72
C GLY A 153 5.77 2.47 -2.42
N ASP A 154 6.56 1.39 -2.43
CA ASP A 154 6.85 0.61 -1.22
C ASP A 154 7.59 1.44 -0.17
N VAL A 155 8.58 2.25 -0.58
CA VAL A 155 9.27 3.18 0.33
C VAL A 155 8.28 4.19 0.94
N ALA A 156 7.36 4.75 0.13
CA ALA A 156 6.33 5.66 0.63
C ALA A 156 5.40 5.00 1.65
N ALA A 157 4.97 3.77 1.39
CA ALA A 157 4.13 3.00 2.31
C ALA A 157 4.85 2.72 3.65
N ARG A 158 6.13 2.35 3.62
CA ARG A 158 6.96 2.15 4.82
C ARG A 158 7.09 3.42 5.65
N GLN A 159 7.36 4.56 5.01
CA GLN A 159 7.47 5.85 5.72
C GLN A 159 6.12 6.27 6.32
N GLN A 160 5.02 6.05 5.61
CA GLN A 160 3.68 6.34 6.12
C GLN A 160 3.32 5.46 7.31
N LEU A 161 3.62 4.16 7.25
CA LEU A 161 3.42 3.25 8.38
C LEU A 161 4.28 3.66 9.58
N ALA A 162 5.54 4.01 9.37
CA ALA A 162 6.42 4.51 10.44
C ALA A 162 5.81 5.74 11.12
N TYR A 163 5.27 6.68 10.36
CA TYR A 163 4.58 7.85 10.89
C TYR A 163 3.33 7.48 11.72
N ASN A 164 2.51 6.55 11.20
CA ASN A 164 1.33 6.08 11.92
C ASN A 164 1.70 5.40 13.24
N VAL A 165 2.80 4.62 13.25
CA VAL A 165 3.33 4.00 14.47
C VAL A 165 3.81 5.05 15.46
N VAL A 166 4.52 6.10 15.02
CA VAL A 166 4.91 7.24 15.90
C VAL A 166 3.68 7.86 16.54
N GLN A 167 2.64 8.16 15.76
CA GLN A 167 1.39 8.73 16.29
C GLN A 167 0.73 7.82 17.34
N ALA A 168 0.64 6.53 17.07
CA ALA A 168 0.00 5.59 17.98
C ALA A 168 0.85 5.38 19.25
N TYR A 169 2.17 5.24 19.11
CA TYR A 169 3.10 5.06 20.23
C TYR A 169 3.03 6.26 21.20
N GLU A 170 3.18 7.47 20.68
CA GLU A 170 3.05 8.70 21.46
C GLU A 170 1.61 8.90 21.95
N GLY A 171 0.61 8.43 21.21
CA GLY A 171 -0.79 8.42 21.62
C GLY A 171 -1.05 7.60 22.88
N VAL A 172 -0.42 6.41 23.00
CA VAL A 172 -0.48 5.61 24.24
C VAL A 172 0.17 6.36 25.42
N HIS A 173 1.33 6.99 25.20
CA HIS A 173 1.99 7.77 26.25
C HIS A 173 1.14 8.97 26.68
N ALA A 174 0.51 9.66 25.74
CA ALA A 174 -0.43 10.74 26.05
C ALA A 174 -1.64 10.23 26.84
N ALA A 175 -2.25 9.10 26.42
CA ALA A 175 -3.38 8.50 27.13
C ALA A 175 -3.01 8.09 28.56
N ARG A 176 -1.85 7.48 28.78
CA ARG A 176 -1.31 7.17 30.13
C ARG A 176 -1.13 8.43 30.97
N ALA A 177 -0.59 9.50 30.37
CA ALA A 177 -0.44 10.77 31.07
C ALA A 177 -1.80 11.38 31.45
N TYR A 178 -2.83 11.26 30.58
CA TYR A 178 -4.21 11.67 30.90
C TYR A 178 -4.82 10.86 32.04
N VAL A 179 -4.59 9.53 32.09
CA VAL A 179 -4.98 8.70 33.25
C VAL A 179 -4.33 9.22 34.52
N GLY A 180 -3.04 9.60 34.46
CA GLY A 180 -2.34 10.22 35.59
C GLY A 180 -2.99 11.54 36.06
N VAL A 181 -3.35 12.42 35.14
CA VAL A 181 -4.06 13.68 35.44
C VAL A 181 -5.44 13.40 36.06
N ALA A 182 -6.22 12.49 35.48
CA ALA A 182 -7.55 12.15 35.99
C ALA A 182 -7.51 11.48 37.38
N ARG A 183 -6.49 10.65 37.65
CA ARG A 183 -6.26 10.06 38.97
C ARG A 183 -5.94 11.14 40.03
N GLN A 184 -5.07 12.11 39.71
CA GLN A 184 -4.77 13.22 40.58
C GLN A 184 -6.01 14.08 40.86
N ALA A 185 -6.88 14.28 39.87
CA ALA A 185 -8.13 14.99 40.04
C ALA A 185 -9.11 14.23 40.96
N GLU A 186 -9.20 12.90 40.83
CA GLU A 186 -10.01 12.06 41.73
C GLU A 186 -9.48 12.12 43.19
N GLU A 187 -8.16 11.95 43.37
CA GLU A 187 -7.51 12.03 44.69
C GLU A 187 -7.76 13.40 45.35
N ALA A 188 -7.64 14.50 44.60
CA ALA A 188 -7.96 15.84 45.08
C ALA A 188 -9.46 15.96 45.42
N GLY A 189 -10.35 15.45 44.58
CA GLY A 189 -11.80 15.42 44.84
C GLY A 189 -12.15 14.66 46.12
N GLN A 190 -11.55 13.51 46.34
CA GLN A 190 -11.74 12.74 47.59
C GLN A 190 -11.25 13.49 48.83
N ALA A 191 -10.08 14.15 48.73
CA ALA A 191 -9.55 14.98 49.81
C ALA A 191 -10.50 16.15 50.14
N TYR A 192 -11.08 16.80 49.12
CA TYR A 192 -12.04 17.90 49.32
C TYR A 192 -13.33 17.42 49.97
N VAL A 193 -13.89 16.26 49.57
CA VAL A 193 -15.06 15.67 50.25
C VAL A 193 -14.76 15.43 51.73
N ASN A 194 -13.61 14.81 52.05
CA ASN A 194 -13.22 14.52 53.44
C ASN A 194 -13.07 15.83 54.26
N THR A 195 -12.42 16.84 53.71
CA THR A 195 -12.25 18.14 54.37
C THR A 195 -13.59 18.82 54.59
N THR A 196 -14.43 18.91 53.56
CA THR A 196 -15.75 19.56 53.66
C THR A 196 -16.68 18.83 54.59
N GLN A 197 -16.62 17.48 54.63
CA GLN A 197 -17.40 16.68 55.58
C GLN A 197 -17.02 16.98 57.04
N ASN A 198 -15.72 17.16 57.31
CA ASN A 198 -15.26 17.53 58.63
C ASN A 198 -15.72 18.96 59.03
N LEU A 199 -15.58 19.92 58.09
CA LEU A 199 -16.03 21.30 58.34
C LEU A 199 -17.56 21.38 58.53
N PHE A 200 -18.34 20.57 57.81
CA PHE A 200 -19.79 20.46 57.99
C PHE A 200 -20.15 19.90 59.37
N LYS A 201 -19.47 18.86 59.86
CA LYS A 201 -19.67 18.30 61.20
C LYS A 201 -19.42 19.33 62.31
N HIS A 202 -18.48 20.26 62.08
CA HIS A 202 -18.18 21.35 63.01
C HIS A 202 -19.01 22.63 62.77
N GLY A 203 -19.98 22.59 61.83
CA GLY A 203 -20.88 23.73 61.58
C GLY A 203 -20.23 24.89 60.81
N VAL A 204 -19.04 24.71 60.24
CA VAL A 204 -18.28 25.74 59.52
C VAL A 204 -18.79 25.96 58.10
N VAL A 205 -19.27 24.91 57.44
CA VAL A 205 -19.80 24.98 56.06
C VAL A 205 -21.25 24.41 56.03
N VAL A 206 -21.99 24.82 55.02
CA VAL A 206 -23.38 24.37 54.78
C VAL A 206 -23.44 23.06 53.99
N ARG A 207 -24.55 22.34 54.11
CA ARG A 207 -24.74 21.03 53.46
C ARG A 207 -24.60 21.08 51.92
N SER A 208 -24.97 22.20 51.29
CA SER A 208 -24.83 22.40 49.84
C SER A 208 -23.36 22.32 49.36
N GLU A 209 -22.39 22.79 50.17
CA GLU A 209 -20.97 22.70 49.83
C GLU A 209 -20.46 21.24 49.87
N LEU A 210 -20.92 20.46 50.86
CA LEU A 210 -20.60 19.03 50.91
C LEU A 210 -21.18 18.28 49.67
N LEU A 211 -22.44 18.56 49.31
CA LEU A 211 -23.06 17.96 48.13
C LEU A 211 -22.35 18.36 46.85
N ALA A 212 -21.92 19.62 46.72
CA ALA A 212 -21.15 20.07 45.55
C ALA A 212 -19.79 19.35 45.44
N ALA A 213 -19.07 19.15 46.54
CA ALA A 213 -17.84 18.37 46.56
C ALA A 213 -18.06 16.91 46.19
N GLN A 214 -19.15 16.29 46.67
CA GLN A 214 -19.52 14.90 46.31
C GLN A 214 -19.84 14.76 44.83
N VAL A 215 -20.64 15.65 44.26
CA VAL A 215 -20.94 15.66 42.80
C VAL A 215 -19.65 15.77 42.01
N ARG A 216 -18.74 16.69 42.39
CA ARG A 216 -17.48 16.83 41.68
C ARG A 216 -16.59 15.58 41.76
N LEU A 217 -16.59 14.87 42.91
CA LEU A 217 -15.89 13.59 43.01
C LEU A 217 -16.42 12.55 42.06
N GLU A 218 -17.76 12.41 41.95
CA GLU A 218 -18.34 11.46 41.00
C GLU A 218 -18.00 11.82 39.55
N ASP A 219 -18.00 13.10 39.18
CA ASP A 219 -17.54 13.58 37.86
C ASP A 219 -16.08 13.18 37.58
N THR A 220 -15.18 13.34 38.56
CA THR A 220 -13.77 12.95 38.37
C THR A 220 -13.57 11.44 38.25
N ARG A 221 -14.38 10.64 38.94
CA ARG A 221 -14.40 9.18 38.79
C ARG A 221 -14.80 8.76 37.37
N VAL A 222 -15.85 9.36 36.80
CA VAL A 222 -16.27 9.12 35.43
C VAL A 222 -15.15 9.52 34.46
N GLN A 223 -14.49 10.67 34.68
CA GLN A 223 -13.35 11.12 33.88
C GLN A 223 -12.17 10.13 33.93
N LEU A 224 -11.87 9.54 35.10
CA LEU A 224 -10.83 8.53 35.23
C LEU A 224 -11.16 7.26 34.44
N GLU A 225 -12.40 6.77 34.49
CA GLU A 225 -12.82 5.62 33.70
C GLU A 225 -12.76 5.90 32.20
N GLN A 226 -13.18 7.10 31.76
CA GLN A 226 -13.03 7.53 30.37
C GLN A 226 -11.56 7.57 29.92
N ALA A 227 -10.66 8.08 30.77
CA ALA A 227 -9.23 8.11 30.47
C ALA A 227 -8.63 6.69 30.36
N ARG A 228 -9.03 5.76 31.23
CA ARG A 228 -8.61 4.35 31.16
C ARG A 228 -9.09 3.68 29.88
N ASN A 229 -10.35 3.91 29.50
CA ASN A 229 -10.90 3.40 28.24
C ASN A 229 -10.16 3.97 27.02
N ALA A 230 -9.79 5.26 27.06
CA ALA A 230 -8.99 5.89 26.00
C ALA A 230 -7.57 5.32 25.92
N GLU A 231 -6.94 4.99 27.08
CA GLU A 231 -5.63 4.31 27.09
C GLU A 231 -5.73 2.91 26.46
N ALA A 232 -6.75 2.12 26.83
CA ALA A 232 -6.98 0.81 26.22
C ALA A 232 -7.18 0.91 24.71
N ALA A 233 -8.03 1.84 24.25
CA ALA A 233 -8.26 2.05 22.82
C ALA A 233 -6.99 2.49 22.06
N ALA A 234 -6.15 3.34 22.67
CA ALA A 234 -4.87 3.74 22.08
C ALA A 234 -3.89 2.54 21.97
N MET A 235 -3.89 1.66 22.97
CA MET A 235 -3.10 0.43 22.96
C MET A 235 -3.59 -0.52 21.88
N ASP A 236 -4.90 -0.73 21.74
CA ASP A 236 -5.49 -1.55 20.67
C ASP A 236 -5.12 -1.04 19.28
N GLN A 237 -5.14 0.27 19.08
CA GLN A 237 -4.70 0.89 17.83
C GLN A 237 -3.21 0.63 17.55
N LEU A 238 -2.37 0.69 18.57
CA LEU A 238 -0.95 0.36 18.42
C LEU A 238 -0.76 -1.12 18.08
N HIS A 239 -1.45 -2.06 18.74
CA HIS A 239 -1.44 -3.49 18.41
C HIS A 239 -1.78 -3.73 16.94
N LEU A 240 -2.84 -3.08 16.45
CA LEU A 240 -3.26 -3.17 15.05
C LEU A 240 -2.15 -2.73 14.08
N LEU A 241 -1.49 -1.60 14.38
CA LEU A 241 -0.40 -1.08 13.54
C LEU A 241 0.85 -1.95 13.60
N LEU A 242 1.16 -2.53 14.76
CA LEU A 242 2.25 -3.49 14.93
C LEU A 242 1.98 -4.82 14.23
N GLY A 243 0.71 -5.13 13.94
CA GLY A 243 0.28 -6.39 13.33
C GLY A 243 0.32 -7.56 14.32
N ILE A 244 0.13 -7.29 15.62
CA ILE A 244 0.10 -8.28 16.69
C ILE A 244 -1.32 -8.42 17.25
N PRO A 245 -1.67 -9.59 17.87
CA PRO A 245 -2.97 -9.81 18.50
C PRO A 245 -3.27 -8.79 19.62
N LEU A 246 -4.54 -8.39 19.77
CA LEU A 246 -4.97 -7.40 20.77
C LEU A 246 -4.78 -7.89 22.22
N ASP A 247 -4.79 -9.19 22.44
CA ASP A 247 -4.63 -9.84 23.74
C ASP A 247 -3.15 -10.10 24.14
N GLN A 248 -2.22 -9.81 23.22
CA GLN A 248 -0.80 -9.95 23.50
C GLN A 248 -0.32 -8.85 24.45
N PRO A 249 0.24 -9.16 25.64
CA PRO A 249 0.76 -8.15 26.53
C PRO A 249 1.90 -7.37 25.89
N LEU A 250 1.84 -6.03 25.94
CA LEU A 250 2.81 -5.12 25.36
C LEU A 250 3.24 -4.08 26.39
N GLU A 251 4.51 -4.07 26.73
CA GLU A 251 5.12 -3.01 27.52
C GLU A 251 5.87 -2.04 26.60
N LEU A 252 5.64 -0.75 26.77
CA LEU A 252 6.29 0.29 25.99
C LEU A 252 7.45 0.90 26.75
N GLY A 253 8.53 1.15 26.04
CA GLY A 253 9.65 1.97 26.50
C GLY A 253 9.23 3.43 26.74
N PRO A 254 10.16 4.34 27.06
CA PRO A 254 9.84 5.74 27.28
C PRO A 254 9.38 6.43 26.00
N SER A 255 8.60 7.53 26.16
CA SER A 255 8.25 8.42 25.03
C SER A 255 9.49 8.94 24.33
N ALA A 256 9.49 8.94 23.00
CA ALA A 256 10.63 9.33 22.21
C ALA A 256 10.73 10.86 22.09
N THR A 257 11.95 11.37 22.23
CA THR A 257 12.23 12.78 21.99
C THR A 257 12.68 12.98 20.56
N LEU A 258 11.73 13.26 19.66
CA LEU A 258 12.05 13.58 18.28
C LEU A 258 12.63 14.98 18.18
N THR A 259 13.78 15.10 17.50
CA THR A 259 14.47 16.37 17.29
C THR A 259 14.13 16.96 15.93
N ALA A 260 14.31 18.28 15.79
CA ALA A 260 14.16 18.97 14.52
C ALA A 260 15.15 18.39 13.48
N PRO A 261 14.73 18.19 12.22
CA PRO A 261 15.69 17.95 11.15
C PRO A 261 16.58 19.18 10.96
N GLU A 262 17.86 18.94 10.68
CA GLU A 262 18.83 20.02 10.47
C GLU A 262 18.59 20.76 9.15
N GLY A 263 18.81 22.07 9.15
CA GLY A 263 18.76 22.90 7.97
C GLY A 263 17.67 23.99 7.99
N SER A 264 17.77 24.89 7.04
CA SER A 264 16.79 25.94 6.79
C SER A 264 15.54 25.38 6.08
N LEU A 265 14.41 26.07 6.14
CA LEU A 265 13.20 25.71 5.41
C LEU A 265 13.47 25.48 3.91
N ALA A 266 14.29 26.34 3.29
CA ALA A 266 14.61 26.21 1.86
C ALA A 266 15.43 24.95 1.55
N GLU A 267 16.32 24.54 2.46
CA GLU A 267 17.08 23.27 2.33
C GLU A 267 16.17 22.07 2.49
N LEU A 268 15.32 22.06 3.50
CA LEU A 268 14.35 20.99 3.72
C LEU A 268 13.40 20.82 2.53
N GLN A 269 12.94 21.93 1.93
CA GLN A 269 12.13 21.89 0.70
C GLN A 269 12.89 21.29 -0.49
N ARG A 270 14.17 21.64 -0.67
CA ARG A 270 15.01 21.05 -1.73
C ARG A 270 15.23 19.57 -1.52
N GLN A 271 15.56 19.15 -0.29
CA GLN A 271 15.72 17.75 0.08
C GLN A 271 14.43 16.95 -0.16
N ALA A 272 13.29 17.52 0.24
CA ALA A 272 11.98 16.88 0.04
C ALA A 272 11.69 16.64 -1.45
N VAL A 273 11.90 17.64 -2.32
CA VAL A 273 11.68 17.46 -3.76
C VAL A 273 12.66 16.45 -4.38
N ALA A 274 13.87 16.34 -3.84
CA ALA A 274 14.86 15.38 -4.33
C ALA A 274 14.55 13.94 -3.88
N ASN A 275 14.11 13.75 -2.62
CA ASN A 275 14.08 12.45 -1.96
C ASN A 275 12.67 11.92 -1.69
N ASN A 276 11.61 12.73 -1.86
CA ASN A 276 10.24 12.28 -1.58
C ASN A 276 9.85 11.10 -2.48
N PRO A 277 9.48 9.93 -1.91
CA PRO A 277 9.21 8.74 -2.71
C PRO A 277 8.05 8.90 -3.70
N GLN A 278 7.05 9.74 -3.39
CA GLN A 278 5.92 10.01 -4.30
C GLN A 278 6.37 10.79 -5.53
N ILE A 279 7.29 11.76 -5.38
CA ILE A 279 7.88 12.49 -6.50
C ILE A 279 8.74 11.54 -7.34
N LEU A 280 9.55 10.71 -6.69
CA LEU A 280 10.40 9.74 -7.40
C LEU A 280 9.55 8.72 -8.18
N ALA A 281 8.44 8.25 -7.62
CA ALA A 281 7.49 7.39 -8.32
C ALA A 281 6.89 8.08 -9.57
N LEU A 282 6.46 9.35 -9.44
CA LEU A 282 5.93 10.12 -10.57
C LEU A 282 6.98 10.35 -11.67
N ARG A 283 8.26 10.59 -11.31
CA ARG A 283 9.35 10.69 -12.28
C ARG A 283 9.53 9.39 -13.06
N GLN A 284 9.43 8.24 -12.39
CA GLN A 284 9.47 6.94 -13.08
C GLN A 284 8.23 6.72 -13.98
N GLN A 285 7.04 7.13 -13.54
CA GLN A 285 5.84 7.08 -14.39
C GLN A 285 5.99 7.95 -15.63
N LEU A 286 6.61 9.12 -15.51
CA LEU A 286 6.93 9.99 -16.66
C LEU A 286 7.91 9.31 -17.64
N ASP A 287 8.91 8.60 -17.14
CA ASP A 287 9.81 7.80 -17.99
C ASP A 287 9.05 6.67 -18.70
N GLY A 288 8.09 6.03 -18.03
CA GLY A 288 7.16 5.08 -18.64
C GLY A 288 6.32 5.72 -19.75
N ALA A 289 5.81 6.93 -19.54
CA ALA A 289 5.04 7.64 -20.57
C ALA A 289 5.92 8.05 -21.77
N ARG A 290 7.19 8.42 -21.55
CA ARG A 290 8.16 8.65 -22.66
C ARG A 290 8.36 7.38 -23.49
N ALA A 291 8.50 6.23 -22.85
CA ALA A 291 8.54 4.94 -23.55
C ALA A 291 7.22 4.63 -24.26
N GLY A 292 6.08 5.03 -23.71
CA GLY A 292 4.76 4.93 -24.32
C GLY A 292 4.63 5.70 -25.64
N VAL A 293 5.24 6.88 -25.73
CA VAL A 293 5.34 7.61 -27.01
C VAL A 293 6.14 6.82 -28.04
N GLN A 294 7.24 6.15 -27.62
CA GLN A 294 8.01 5.29 -28.54
C GLN A 294 7.19 4.08 -29.01
N VAL A 295 6.40 3.46 -28.11
CA VAL A 295 5.47 2.38 -28.47
C VAL A 295 4.46 2.85 -29.50
N ALA A 296 3.87 4.04 -29.32
CA ALA A 296 2.92 4.60 -30.29
C ALA A 296 3.58 4.88 -31.66
N ARG A 297 4.79 5.41 -31.64
CA ARG A 297 5.56 5.69 -32.88
C ARG A 297 5.97 4.43 -33.61
N ALA A 298 6.02 3.26 -32.95
CA ALA A 298 6.31 1.99 -33.61
C ALA A 298 5.29 1.62 -34.69
N ALA A 299 4.05 2.15 -34.62
CA ALA A 299 3.03 1.97 -35.67
C ALA A 299 3.43 2.54 -37.04
N TYR A 300 4.38 3.46 -37.13
CA TYR A 300 4.90 4.02 -38.38
C TYR A 300 5.88 3.10 -39.10
N TYR A 301 6.38 2.07 -38.45
CA TYR A 301 7.43 1.19 -38.94
C TYR A 301 6.84 -0.18 -39.37
N PRO A 302 7.46 -0.86 -40.33
CA PRO A 302 7.07 -2.20 -40.67
C PRO A 302 7.30 -3.17 -39.52
N HIS A 303 6.51 -4.25 -39.46
CA HIS A 303 6.67 -5.35 -38.53
C HIS A 303 7.07 -6.60 -39.34
N PHE A 304 8.12 -7.28 -38.88
CA PHE A 304 8.60 -8.52 -39.51
C PHE A 304 8.60 -9.65 -38.49
N ASN A 305 7.80 -10.68 -38.78
CA ASN A 305 7.71 -11.89 -37.96
C ASN A 305 8.13 -13.11 -38.81
N ALA A 306 8.92 -14.00 -38.25
CA ALA A 306 9.13 -15.33 -38.81
C ALA A 306 8.14 -16.31 -38.19
N MET A 307 7.67 -17.26 -38.98
CA MET A 307 6.72 -18.29 -38.56
C MET A 307 7.19 -19.65 -39.08
N ALA A 308 7.11 -20.66 -38.23
CA ALA A 308 7.22 -22.06 -38.64
C ALA A 308 6.03 -22.80 -38.05
N ARG A 309 5.33 -23.57 -38.88
CA ARG A 309 4.21 -24.38 -38.43
C ARG A 309 4.30 -25.81 -38.94
N GLN A 310 3.80 -26.71 -38.13
CA GLN A 310 3.61 -28.11 -38.42
C GLN A 310 2.10 -28.40 -38.32
N ASP A 311 1.51 -28.93 -39.41
CA ASP A 311 0.12 -29.33 -39.46
C ASP A 311 0.05 -30.87 -39.59
N TRP A 312 -0.95 -31.47 -38.96
CA TRP A 312 -1.38 -32.85 -39.15
C TRP A 312 -2.88 -32.83 -39.50
N ASN A 313 -3.26 -33.51 -40.58
CA ASN A 313 -4.63 -33.55 -41.05
C ASN A 313 -5.13 -34.99 -41.09
N SER A 314 -6.27 -35.28 -40.50
CA SER A 314 -6.89 -36.61 -40.54
C SER A 314 -8.40 -36.52 -40.39
N GLY A 315 -9.12 -37.59 -40.69
CA GLY A 315 -10.56 -37.71 -40.42
C GLY A 315 -10.89 -37.97 -38.93
N ASP A 316 -9.89 -38.30 -38.13
CA ASP A 316 -9.94 -38.64 -36.71
C ASP A 316 -8.83 -37.89 -35.92
N LEU A 317 -8.73 -38.13 -34.61
CA LEU A 317 -7.67 -37.53 -33.76
C LEU A 317 -6.28 -38.18 -33.94
N SER A 318 -5.94 -38.65 -35.12
CA SER A 318 -4.60 -39.14 -35.43
C SER A 318 -3.68 -38.02 -35.93
N LEU A 319 -2.36 -38.23 -35.78
CA LEU A 319 -1.33 -37.33 -36.35
C LEU A 319 -0.96 -37.74 -37.79
N GLY A 320 -2.00 -37.92 -38.65
CA GLY A 320 -1.84 -38.27 -40.03
C GLY A 320 -1.42 -37.08 -40.92
N ALA A 321 -1.04 -37.39 -42.16
CA ALA A 321 -0.70 -36.44 -43.23
C ALA A 321 0.07 -35.18 -42.75
N PRO A 322 1.31 -35.31 -42.22
CA PRO A 322 2.11 -34.20 -41.74
C PRO A 322 2.52 -33.28 -42.87
N SER A 323 2.46 -31.96 -42.62
CA SER A 323 2.96 -30.94 -43.54
C SER A 323 3.57 -29.78 -42.73
N TYR A 324 4.60 -29.13 -43.28
CA TYR A 324 5.22 -27.98 -42.63
C TYR A 324 5.15 -26.73 -43.52
N THR A 325 5.17 -25.58 -42.87
CA THR A 325 5.29 -24.29 -43.54
C THR A 325 6.28 -23.42 -42.79
N VAL A 326 7.22 -22.80 -43.50
CA VAL A 326 8.10 -21.76 -42.96
C VAL A 326 7.84 -20.50 -43.74
N ALA A 327 7.58 -19.38 -43.06
CA ALA A 327 7.26 -18.12 -43.71
C ALA A 327 7.86 -16.93 -42.93
N GLY A 328 8.20 -15.88 -43.65
CA GLY A 328 8.48 -14.55 -43.13
C GLY A 328 7.32 -13.63 -43.53
N VAL A 329 6.73 -12.95 -42.52
CA VAL A 329 5.62 -12.03 -42.75
C VAL A 329 6.07 -10.61 -42.44
N LEU A 330 6.15 -9.76 -43.47
CA LEU A 330 6.38 -8.33 -43.35
C LEU A 330 5.01 -7.63 -43.50
N SER A 331 4.58 -6.94 -42.44
CA SER A 331 3.37 -6.14 -42.46
C SER A 331 3.72 -4.67 -42.23
N TRP A 332 3.18 -3.79 -43.04
CA TRP A 332 3.37 -2.35 -42.95
C TRP A 332 2.07 -1.64 -43.26
N GLN A 333 1.56 -0.86 -42.33
CA GLN A 333 0.35 -0.09 -42.55
C GLN A 333 0.72 1.26 -43.19
N LEU A 334 0.53 1.34 -44.52
CA LEU A 334 0.90 2.53 -45.28
C LEU A 334 -0.14 3.66 -45.19
N PHE A 335 -1.39 3.30 -44.93
CA PHE A 335 -2.50 4.25 -44.81
C PHE A 335 -3.50 3.75 -43.75
N ASP A 336 -3.87 4.61 -42.81
CA ASP A 336 -4.80 4.33 -41.70
C ASP A 336 -5.73 5.51 -41.39
N ALA A 337 -5.95 6.38 -42.35
CA ALA A 337 -6.76 7.60 -42.16
C ALA A 337 -6.33 8.48 -40.99
N GLY A 338 -5.03 8.45 -40.59
CA GLY A 338 -4.48 9.25 -39.49
C GLY A 338 -4.57 8.63 -38.12
N SER A 339 -5.02 7.40 -37.96
CA SER A 339 -5.16 6.69 -36.68
C SER A 339 -3.83 6.61 -35.94
N SER A 340 -2.75 6.20 -36.58
CA SER A 340 -1.40 6.14 -35.99
C SER A 340 -0.93 7.52 -35.49
N ARG A 341 -1.18 8.59 -36.28
CA ARG A 341 -0.84 9.95 -35.92
C ARG A 341 -1.61 10.40 -34.67
N ALA A 342 -2.90 10.10 -34.63
CA ALA A 342 -3.74 10.38 -33.46
C ALA A 342 -3.29 9.59 -32.22
N GLY A 343 -2.86 8.34 -32.40
CA GLY A 343 -2.28 7.49 -31.36
C GLY A 343 -1.01 8.09 -30.75
N VAL A 344 -0.10 8.60 -31.57
CA VAL A 344 1.10 9.30 -31.10
C VAL A 344 0.74 10.60 -30.38
N ALA A 345 -0.16 11.42 -30.93
CA ALA A 345 -0.61 12.64 -30.30
C ALA A 345 -1.24 12.38 -28.91
N ARG A 346 -2.04 11.32 -28.76
CA ARG A 346 -2.59 10.89 -27.48
C ARG A 346 -1.49 10.52 -26.47
N ALA A 347 -0.46 9.78 -26.90
CA ALA A 347 0.64 9.40 -26.04
C ALA A 347 1.49 10.62 -25.60
N GLU A 348 1.68 11.59 -26.50
CA GLU A 348 2.37 12.85 -26.19
C GLU A 348 1.55 13.72 -25.21
N ALA A 349 0.24 13.78 -25.37
CA ALA A 349 -0.66 14.45 -24.43
C ALA A 349 -0.61 13.81 -23.03
N ALA A 350 -0.62 12.47 -22.95
CA ALA A 350 -0.48 11.75 -21.68
C ALA A 350 0.88 12.02 -21.00
N ARG A 351 1.98 12.12 -21.77
CA ARG A 351 3.28 12.55 -21.24
C ARG A 351 3.22 13.99 -20.70
N THR A 352 2.57 14.91 -21.40
CA THR A 352 2.42 16.30 -20.98
C THR A 352 1.59 16.41 -19.71
N GLU A 353 0.52 15.63 -19.59
CA GLU A 353 -0.29 15.52 -18.37
C GLU A 353 0.57 15.10 -17.16
N LEU A 354 1.40 14.07 -17.32
CA LEU A 354 2.29 13.59 -16.24
C LEU A 354 3.36 14.63 -15.87
N LEU A 355 3.87 15.41 -16.82
CA LEU A 355 4.76 16.54 -16.54
C LEU A 355 4.09 17.59 -15.66
N ALA A 356 2.85 17.97 -15.98
CA ALA A 356 2.09 18.92 -15.18
C ALA A 356 1.78 18.37 -13.78
N ARG A 357 1.41 17.08 -13.68
CA ARG A 357 1.20 16.40 -12.39
C ARG A 357 2.46 16.36 -11.54
N LEU A 358 3.64 16.12 -12.16
CA LEU A 358 4.92 16.13 -11.46
C LEU A 358 5.20 17.52 -10.86
N GLN A 359 5.00 18.58 -11.64
CA GLN A 359 5.18 19.95 -11.16
C GLN A 359 4.21 20.27 -10.02
N GLN A 360 2.95 19.93 -10.16
CA GLN A 360 1.94 20.08 -9.09
C GLN A 360 2.34 19.31 -7.82
N ALA A 361 2.88 18.10 -7.96
CA ALA A 361 3.34 17.30 -6.82
C ALA A 361 4.56 17.93 -6.15
N GLU A 362 5.52 18.46 -6.91
CA GLU A 362 6.70 19.16 -6.38
C GLU A 362 6.29 20.42 -5.59
N ASP A 363 5.37 21.22 -6.13
CA ASP A 363 4.85 22.41 -5.44
C ASP A 363 4.04 22.02 -4.20
N GLY A 364 3.24 20.95 -4.29
CA GLY A 364 2.51 20.39 -3.16
C GLY A 364 3.43 19.86 -2.04
N VAL A 365 4.57 19.26 -2.39
CA VAL A 365 5.58 18.83 -1.39
C VAL A 365 6.23 20.04 -0.73
N ARG A 366 6.62 21.07 -1.49
CA ARG A 366 7.18 22.31 -0.91
C ARG A 366 6.20 22.96 0.08
N LEU A 367 4.91 23.01 -0.28
CA LEU A 367 3.87 23.53 0.60
C LEU A 367 3.71 22.69 1.88
N ARG A 368 3.66 21.37 1.75
CA ARG A 368 3.55 20.45 2.92
C ARG A 368 4.72 20.60 3.87
N VAL A 369 5.96 20.69 3.36
CA VAL A 369 7.15 20.92 4.18
C VAL A 369 7.06 22.25 4.91
N ALA A 370 6.65 23.33 4.23
CA ALA A 370 6.51 24.65 4.85
C ALA A 370 5.43 24.65 5.94
N ASP A 371 4.31 23.96 5.72
CA ASP A 371 3.23 23.85 6.71
C ASP A 371 3.67 23.02 7.92
N ALA A 372 4.25 21.84 7.69
CA ALA A 372 4.76 20.97 8.74
C ALA A 372 5.85 21.68 9.58
N TRP A 373 6.73 22.44 8.95
CA TRP A 373 7.77 23.18 9.64
C TRP A 373 7.21 24.27 10.57
N ARG A 374 6.22 25.04 10.08
CA ARG A 374 5.53 26.05 10.91
C ARG A 374 4.80 25.42 12.10
N LYS A 375 4.07 24.30 11.85
CA LYS A 375 3.36 23.58 12.90
C LYS A 375 4.28 22.98 13.94
N ALA A 376 5.42 22.43 13.53
CA ALA A 376 6.41 21.89 14.44
C ALA A 376 7.01 22.98 15.35
N GLN A 377 7.35 24.15 14.80
CA GLN A 377 7.83 25.29 15.59
C GLN A 377 6.75 25.85 16.52
N GLU A 378 5.50 25.91 16.08
CA GLU A 378 4.38 26.33 16.93
C GLU A 378 4.19 25.35 18.08
N ALA A 379 4.22 24.04 17.81
CA ALA A 379 4.08 22.99 18.84
C ALA A 379 5.20 23.08 19.88
N GLU A 380 6.45 23.34 19.46
CA GLU A 380 7.58 23.54 20.39
C GLU A 380 7.34 24.71 21.36
N ARG A 381 6.92 25.87 20.82
CA ARG A 381 6.61 27.05 21.65
C ARG A 381 5.39 26.79 22.55
N ARG A 382 4.41 26.04 22.07
CA ARG A 382 3.21 25.67 22.83
C ARG A 382 3.55 24.86 24.07
N VAL A 383 4.47 23.89 23.98
CA VAL A 383 4.93 23.11 25.14
C VAL A 383 5.50 24.05 26.23
N ALA A 384 6.43 24.93 25.90
CA ALA A 384 7.01 25.87 26.86
C ALA A 384 5.94 26.76 27.54
N THR A 385 4.97 27.26 26.76
CA THR A 385 3.86 28.07 27.29
C THR A 385 2.96 27.25 28.24
N ARG A 386 2.64 25.98 27.88
CA ARG A 386 1.80 25.12 28.73
C ARG A 386 2.51 24.66 29.99
N GLU A 387 3.82 24.47 29.98
CA GLU A 387 4.61 24.21 31.19
C GLU A 387 4.56 25.39 32.16
N LEU A 388 4.64 26.62 31.68
CA LEU A 388 4.47 27.79 32.49
C LEU A 388 3.04 27.89 33.06
N ALA A 389 2.03 27.63 32.26
CA ALA A 389 0.62 27.65 32.69
C ALA A 389 0.33 26.63 33.78
N VAL A 390 0.91 25.42 33.70
CA VAL A 390 0.78 24.41 34.79
C VAL A 390 1.40 24.94 36.10
N ARG A 391 2.63 25.47 36.06
CA ARG A 391 3.28 26.03 37.26
C ARG A 391 2.45 27.16 37.90
N GLN A 392 1.88 28.04 37.08
CA GLN A 392 1.02 29.12 37.54
C GLN A 392 -0.29 28.61 38.18
N ALA A 393 -0.92 27.61 37.54
CA ALA A 393 -2.15 26.99 38.07
C ALA A 393 -1.90 26.21 39.35
N GLU A 394 -0.77 25.53 39.51
CA GLU A 394 -0.37 24.87 40.75
C GLU A 394 -0.19 25.85 41.91
N GLU A 395 0.47 26.96 41.64
CA GLU A 395 0.65 27.99 42.69
C GLU A 395 -0.68 28.67 43.04
N ALA A 396 -1.52 29.00 42.06
CA ALA A 396 -2.86 29.52 42.30
C ALA A 396 -3.70 28.59 43.16
N GLN A 397 -3.73 27.28 42.82
CA GLN A 397 -4.44 26.28 43.61
C GLN A 397 -3.90 26.17 45.05
N ARG A 398 -2.59 26.20 45.20
CA ARG A 398 -1.95 26.17 46.52
C ARG A 398 -2.39 27.39 47.41
N LEU A 399 -2.44 28.59 46.80
CA LEU A 399 -2.87 29.80 47.49
C LEU A 399 -4.36 29.77 47.88
N VAL A 400 -5.21 29.32 46.95
CA VAL A 400 -6.68 29.20 47.17
C VAL A 400 -6.96 28.17 48.27
N ASN A 401 -6.27 27.02 48.30
CA ASN A 401 -6.41 26.03 49.35
C ASN A 401 -6.09 26.61 50.72
N LYS A 402 -4.98 27.40 50.87
CA LYS A 402 -4.64 28.08 52.14
C LYS A 402 -5.71 29.08 52.57
N ARG A 403 -6.30 29.84 51.64
CA ARG A 403 -7.40 30.77 51.93
C ARG A 403 -8.65 30.02 52.41
N PHE A 404 -8.95 28.87 51.80
CA PHE A 404 -10.07 28.02 52.20
C PHE A 404 -9.88 27.43 53.59
N GLU A 405 -8.70 26.90 53.89
CA GLU A 405 -8.34 26.40 55.25
C GLU A 405 -8.49 27.46 56.33
N ASN A 406 -8.25 28.74 56.01
CA ASN A 406 -8.45 29.87 56.91
C ASN A 406 -9.87 30.47 56.86
N GLY A 407 -10.82 29.85 56.16
CA GLY A 407 -12.21 30.30 56.05
C GLY A 407 -12.42 31.60 55.27
N VAL A 408 -11.45 32.02 54.42
CA VAL A 408 -11.46 33.29 53.69
C VAL A 408 -12.05 33.14 52.27
N THR A 409 -12.26 31.92 51.80
CA THR A 409 -12.85 31.66 50.48
C THR A 409 -13.83 30.47 50.51
N THR A 410 -14.61 30.30 49.46
CA THR A 410 -15.61 29.22 49.33
C THR A 410 -15.05 27.96 48.68
N MET A 411 -15.70 26.82 48.91
CA MET A 411 -15.38 25.57 48.21
C MET A 411 -15.55 25.69 46.67
N VAL A 412 -16.48 26.51 46.21
CA VAL A 412 -16.68 26.75 44.76
C VAL A 412 -15.41 27.35 44.14
N GLU A 413 -14.73 28.30 44.82
CA GLU A 413 -13.48 28.87 44.31
C GLU A 413 -12.36 27.82 44.29
N VAL A 414 -12.27 26.96 45.31
CA VAL A 414 -11.31 25.83 45.34
C VAL A 414 -11.53 24.89 44.18
N LEU A 415 -12.76 24.43 43.96
CA LEU A 415 -13.10 23.48 42.88
C LEU A 415 -12.89 24.10 41.48
N SER A 416 -13.17 25.41 41.31
CA SER A 416 -12.92 26.14 40.08
C SER A 416 -11.42 26.19 39.73
N ASN A 417 -10.56 26.54 40.71
CA ASN A 417 -9.11 26.57 40.53
C ASN A 417 -8.55 25.15 40.29
N GLN A 418 -9.08 24.12 40.97
CA GLN A 418 -8.71 22.72 40.71
C GLN A 418 -9.04 22.33 39.28
N ALA A 419 -10.22 22.67 38.77
CA ALA A 419 -10.60 22.38 37.37
C ALA A 419 -9.68 23.11 36.37
N GLN A 420 -9.21 24.32 36.68
CA GLN A 420 -8.24 25.05 35.87
C GLN A 420 -6.85 24.37 35.88
N LEU A 421 -6.41 23.85 37.00
CA LEU A 421 -5.16 23.10 37.14
C LEU A 421 -5.24 21.77 36.31
N ASP A 422 -6.34 21.01 36.49
CA ASP A 422 -6.56 19.76 35.78
C ASP A 422 -6.55 20.00 34.26
N LYS A 423 -7.21 21.10 33.82
CA LYS A 423 -7.19 21.51 32.41
C LYS A 423 -5.78 21.91 31.94
N ALA A 424 -5.03 22.67 32.74
CA ALA A 424 -3.66 23.07 32.37
C ALA A 424 -2.74 21.85 32.18
N ARG A 425 -2.86 20.85 33.07
CA ARG A 425 -2.13 19.58 32.97
C ARG A 425 -2.53 18.78 31.73
N ALA A 426 -3.82 18.66 31.44
CA ALA A 426 -4.33 18.01 30.26
C ALA A 426 -3.83 18.72 28.97
N ASP A 427 -3.89 20.06 28.92
CA ASP A 427 -3.39 20.86 27.82
C ASP A 427 -1.87 20.67 27.60
N LEU A 428 -1.08 20.47 28.67
CA LEU A 428 0.35 20.15 28.57
C LEU A 428 0.60 18.78 27.97
N VAL A 429 -0.16 17.76 28.37
CA VAL A 429 -0.08 16.41 27.80
C VAL A 429 -0.34 16.48 26.30
N GLN A 430 -1.42 17.15 25.89
CA GLN A 430 -1.75 17.34 24.47
C GLN A 430 -0.63 18.08 23.73
N ALA A 431 -0.06 19.14 24.30
CA ALA A 431 1.00 19.90 23.66
C ALA A 431 2.28 19.07 23.44
N ARG A 432 2.62 18.19 24.37
CA ARG A 432 3.78 17.27 24.23
C ARG A 432 3.53 16.23 23.15
N TYR A 433 2.34 15.63 23.10
CA TYR A 433 1.93 14.74 22.03
C TYR A 433 2.00 15.44 20.66
N ASP A 434 1.37 16.61 20.53
CA ASP A 434 1.37 17.40 19.30
C ASP A 434 2.79 17.68 18.82
N ARG A 435 3.71 18.04 19.72
CA ARG A 435 5.13 18.27 19.39
C ARG A 435 5.76 17.05 18.74
N SER A 436 5.65 15.89 19.36
CA SER A 436 6.23 14.64 18.82
C SER A 436 5.66 14.30 17.45
N VAL A 437 4.34 14.42 17.29
CA VAL A 437 3.66 14.14 16.01
C VAL A 437 4.04 15.15 14.92
N GLN A 438 4.17 16.46 15.25
CA GLN A 438 4.53 17.47 14.26
C GLN A 438 6.00 17.33 13.78
N TRP A 439 6.93 16.95 14.66
CA TRP A 439 8.30 16.63 14.24
C TRP A 439 8.34 15.39 13.35
N ALA A 440 7.59 14.34 13.67
CA ALA A 440 7.46 13.17 12.80
C ALA A 440 6.84 13.52 11.44
N ALA A 441 5.80 14.36 11.42
CA ALA A 441 5.16 14.83 10.19
C ALA A 441 6.12 15.64 9.31
N LEU A 442 6.99 16.47 9.90
CA LEU A 442 8.01 17.20 9.14
C LEU A 442 9.04 16.24 8.54
N ARG A 443 9.52 15.25 9.29
CA ARG A 443 10.45 14.24 8.77
C ARG A 443 9.83 13.43 7.63
N LEU A 444 8.55 13.04 7.76
CA LEU A 444 7.81 12.38 6.69
C LEU A 444 7.70 13.28 5.44
N ALA A 445 7.37 14.57 5.62
CA ALA A 445 7.23 15.52 4.52
C ALA A 445 8.55 15.74 3.76
N VAL A 446 9.69 15.70 4.47
CA VAL A 446 11.04 15.78 3.88
C VAL A 446 11.43 14.45 3.19
N GLY A 447 10.74 13.34 3.48
CA GLY A 447 11.04 12.02 2.94
C GLY A 447 12.14 11.26 3.70
N GLY A 448 12.37 11.63 4.96
CA GLY A 448 13.44 11.09 5.81
C GLY A 448 12.92 10.36 7.07
N LEU A 449 11.72 9.80 7.06
CA LEU A 449 11.22 9.05 8.22
C LEU A 449 11.54 7.56 8.08
N SER A 450 12.69 7.13 8.61
CA SER A 450 13.10 5.73 8.70
C SER A 450 13.51 5.36 10.12
N PRO A 451 13.50 4.07 10.51
CA PRO A 451 13.94 3.63 11.85
C PRO A 451 15.38 4.05 12.20
N GLU A 452 16.23 4.25 11.19
CA GLU A 452 17.64 4.61 11.36
C GLU A 452 17.82 6.12 11.65
N GLN A 453 16.80 6.92 11.40
CA GLN A 453 16.82 8.39 11.55
C GLN A 453 16.04 8.88 12.79
N LEU A 454 15.48 7.96 13.56
CA LEU A 454 14.79 8.19 14.82
C LEU A 454 15.71 8.01 16.00
#